data_02506baa7eeb863013a3411a682c7eba
#
_entry.id   02506baa7eeb863013a3411a682c7eba
#
_cell.length_a   1.000
_cell.length_b   1.000
_cell.length_c   1.000
_cell.angle_alpha   90.00
_cell.angle_beta   90.00
_cell.angle_gamma   90.00
#
_symmetry.space_group_name_H-M   'P 1'
#
loop_
_entity.id
_entity.type
_entity.pdbx_description
1 polymer ?
#
loop_
_entity_poly.entity_id
_entity_poly.type
_entity_poly.pdbx_seq_one_letter_code
_entity_poly.pdbx_strand_id
1 'polypeptide(L)'
;MARKEKTDPGALQRLKNDLRAGQLGPLYLFYGPESYLREHYLALARKKLTDGPAESFNYHRFNAENLTMDALQNAIEAMPMLAEATMVQVDDVDPYKLPQPDRERLTALLSDIPPYCHVFFVFDTVAYQPDRRQKKLHGVLEGQGCAVSFEKQSERELAAWITKHFAGFGKRISVDLCRYLILRTGGTMTALRSEIEKVAAYAPGEEITKAEIDAVGEPVLEAYVFDMTDAIAAGRYDTALATLQTLFQLQQEPIVLLAAIGMQLRRIYCAQLLQAAGKGAESLMHLCGMGSYPAKKTMGYARRLSEGFSKAALQACALTDYRLKTSYDTPQRLLELLLLQLAQEAKHA
;
A
#
# COMPACT_ATOMS: atom_id res chain seq x y z
N MET A 1 0.03 -23.22 -7.89
CA MET A 1 0.07 -21.84 -8.43
C MET A 1 -1.36 -21.45 -8.83
N ALA A 2 -2.02 -20.59 -8.08
CA ALA A 2 -3.35 -20.09 -8.43
C ALA A 2 -3.20 -19.22 -9.70
N ARG A 3 -3.98 -19.55 -10.72
CA ARG A 3 -4.05 -18.82 -11.98
C ARG A 3 -4.62 -17.43 -11.66
N LYS A 4 -3.83 -16.35 -11.77
CA LYS A 4 -4.34 -14.98 -11.67
C LYS A 4 -5.51 -14.85 -12.63
N GLU A 5 -6.71 -14.67 -12.11
CA GLU A 5 -7.86 -14.32 -12.95
C GLU A 5 -7.59 -13.00 -13.65
N LYS A 6 -8.07 -12.89 -14.89
CA LYS A 6 -8.04 -11.63 -15.61
C LYS A 6 -9.03 -10.69 -14.91
N THR A 7 -8.50 -9.82 -14.06
CA THR A 7 -9.21 -8.61 -13.63
C THR A 7 -9.67 -7.86 -14.87
N ASP A 8 -10.93 -7.46 -14.91
CA ASP A 8 -11.38 -6.58 -15.98
C ASP A 8 -10.75 -5.19 -15.78
N PRO A 9 -9.76 -4.82 -16.59
CA PRO A 9 -9.04 -3.56 -16.43
C PRO A 9 -9.95 -2.34 -16.63
N GLY A 10 -11.15 -2.53 -17.18
CA GLY A 10 -12.15 -1.49 -17.40
C GLY A 10 -13.11 -1.29 -16.22
N ALA A 11 -13.20 -2.20 -15.26
CA ALA A 11 -14.19 -2.15 -14.19
C ALA A 11 -14.10 -0.88 -13.33
N LEU A 12 -12.88 -0.48 -12.92
CA LEU A 12 -12.67 0.76 -12.17
C LEU A 12 -13.04 2.00 -13.00
N GLN A 13 -12.78 1.98 -14.30
CA GLN A 13 -13.17 3.10 -15.17
C GLN A 13 -14.69 3.16 -15.36
N ARG A 14 -15.36 2.03 -15.46
CA ARG A 14 -16.84 1.96 -15.47
C ARG A 14 -17.39 2.55 -14.18
N LEU A 15 -16.94 2.08 -13.02
CA LEU A 15 -17.36 2.64 -11.72
C LEU A 15 -17.20 4.17 -11.66
N LYS A 16 -16.06 4.70 -12.14
CA LYS A 16 -15.84 6.16 -12.21
C LYS A 16 -16.84 6.88 -13.10
N ASN A 17 -17.21 6.28 -14.22
CA ASN A 17 -18.18 6.84 -15.14
C ASN A 17 -19.60 6.78 -14.55
N ASP A 18 -19.98 5.65 -13.95
CA ASP A 18 -21.28 5.43 -13.31
C ASP A 18 -21.49 6.42 -12.15
N LEU A 19 -20.45 6.61 -11.31
CA LEU A 19 -20.48 7.61 -10.24
C LEU A 19 -20.65 9.04 -10.75
N ARG A 20 -19.97 9.40 -11.87
CA ARG A 20 -20.11 10.73 -12.48
C ARG A 20 -21.49 10.94 -13.09
N ALA A 21 -22.03 9.92 -13.75
CA ALA A 21 -23.35 9.95 -14.35
C ALA A 21 -24.48 9.86 -13.31
N GLY A 22 -24.18 9.38 -12.09
CA GLY A 22 -25.21 9.08 -11.09
C GLY A 22 -26.03 7.84 -11.41
N GLN A 23 -25.50 6.94 -12.23
CA GLN A 23 -26.16 5.73 -12.73
C GLN A 23 -25.36 4.49 -12.29
N LEU A 24 -25.44 4.19 -10.99
CA LEU A 24 -24.79 3.00 -10.44
C LEU A 24 -25.55 1.74 -10.82
N GLY A 25 -24.83 0.65 -11.06
CA GLY A 25 -25.41 -0.68 -11.26
C GLY A 25 -25.96 -1.27 -9.96
N PRO A 26 -26.69 -2.39 -10.03
CA PRO A 26 -27.34 -2.99 -8.87
C PRO A 26 -26.34 -3.67 -7.92
N LEU A 27 -25.20 -4.18 -8.42
CA LEU A 27 -24.28 -4.99 -7.65
C LEU A 27 -22.81 -4.65 -7.93
N TYR A 28 -22.03 -4.45 -6.88
CA TYR A 28 -20.59 -4.24 -6.95
C TYR A 28 -19.84 -5.18 -6.02
N LEU A 29 -18.67 -5.64 -6.46
CA LEU A 29 -17.74 -6.45 -5.65
C LEU A 29 -16.40 -5.70 -5.60
N PHE A 30 -16.10 -5.09 -4.47
CA PHE A 30 -14.91 -4.27 -4.25
C PHE A 30 -13.83 -5.10 -3.56
N TYR A 31 -12.69 -5.29 -4.19
CA TYR A 31 -11.58 -6.10 -3.66
C TYR A 31 -10.23 -5.56 -4.11
N GLY A 32 -9.15 -6.12 -3.58
CA GLY A 32 -7.79 -5.75 -3.96
C GLY A 32 -7.01 -5.09 -2.82
N PRO A 33 -5.69 -4.95 -2.99
CA PRO A 33 -4.79 -4.54 -1.91
C PRO A 33 -4.80 -3.03 -1.60
N GLU A 34 -5.43 -2.17 -2.44
CA GLU A 34 -5.43 -0.73 -2.22
C GLU A 34 -6.69 -0.29 -1.46
N SER A 35 -6.62 -0.36 -0.13
CA SER A 35 -7.74 -0.05 0.78
C SER A 35 -8.20 1.40 0.65
N TYR A 36 -7.28 2.36 0.50
CA TYR A 36 -7.64 3.77 0.39
C TYR A 36 -8.57 4.06 -0.80
N LEU A 37 -8.26 3.52 -1.98
CA LEU A 37 -9.12 3.72 -3.16
C LEU A 37 -10.45 3.02 -2.99
N ARG A 38 -10.47 1.81 -2.42
CA ARG A 38 -11.69 1.05 -2.14
C ARG A 38 -12.62 1.84 -1.22
N GLU A 39 -12.12 2.34 -0.10
CA GLU A 39 -12.88 3.16 0.84
C GLU A 39 -13.33 4.49 0.22
N HIS A 40 -12.45 5.15 -0.56
CA HIS A 40 -12.77 6.38 -1.24
C HIS A 40 -13.96 6.24 -2.20
N TYR A 41 -13.94 5.21 -3.06
CA TYR A 41 -15.03 5.00 -4.01
C TYR A 41 -16.31 4.50 -3.32
N LEU A 42 -16.19 3.73 -2.23
CA LEU A 42 -17.32 3.32 -1.42
C LEU A 42 -17.99 4.53 -0.75
N ALA A 43 -17.21 5.45 -0.17
CA ALA A 43 -17.71 6.69 0.42
C ALA A 43 -18.38 7.60 -0.63
N LEU A 44 -17.80 7.69 -1.84
CA LEU A 44 -18.42 8.42 -2.94
C LEU A 44 -19.77 7.82 -3.38
N ALA A 45 -19.84 6.48 -3.48
CA ALA A 45 -21.09 5.78 -3.79
C ALA A 45 -22.14 6.03 -2.71
N ARG A 46 -21.78 5.85 -1.44
CA ARG A 46 -22.65 6.10 -0.30
C ARG A 46 -23.18 7.54 -0.33
N LYS A 47 -22.30 8.53 -0.44
CA LYS A 47 -22.71 9.92 -0.53
C LYS A 47 -23.66 10.18 -1.71
N LYS A 48 -23.42 9.54 -2.86
CA LYS A 48 -24.26 9.74 -4.04
C LYS A 48 -25.64 9.10 -3.92
N LEU A 49 -25.75 7.94 -3.23
CA LEU A 49 -26.97 7.16 -3.15
C LEU A 49 -27.85 7.55 -1.95
N THR A 50 -27.22 7.91 -0.82
CA THR A 50 -27.93 8.06 0.46
C THR A 50 -27.75 9.41 1.12
N ASP A 51 -27.22 10.42 0.39
CA ASP A 51 -27.00 11.78 0.94
C ASP A 51 -28.33 12.43 1.34
N GLY A 52 -28.43 12.86 2.60
CA GLY A 52 -29.60 13.55 3.09
C GLY A 52 -29.98 13.23 4.55
N PRO A 53 -31.07 13.81 5.06
CA PRO A 53 -31.47 13.68 6.46
C PRO A 53 -31.89 12.26 6.87
N ALA A 54 -32.21 11.42 5.88
CA ALA A 54 -32.64 10.03 6.10
C ALA A 54 -31.54 8.99 5.75
N GLU A 55 -30.28 9.38 5.71
CA GLU A 55 -29.16 8.48 5.35
C GLU A 55 -29.17 7.19 6.17
N SER A 56 -29.40 7.27 7.48
CA SER A 56 -29.42 6.11 8.37
C SER A 56 -30.51 5.08 8.06
N PHE A 57 -31.58 5.48 7.35
CA PHE A 57 -32.64 4.58 6.91
C PHE A 57 -32.37 3.97 5.55
N ASN A 58 -31.50 4.57 4.75
CA ASN A 58 -31.21 4.16 3.38
C ASN A 58 -29.85 3.47 3.23
N TYR A 59 -29.04 3.42 4.31
CA TYR A 59 -27.74 2.74 4.33
C TYR A 59 -27.73 1.62 5.35
N HIS A 60 -27.57 0.40 4.84
CA HIS A 60 -27.49 -0.81 5.65
C HIS A 60 -26.11 -1.44 5.52
N ARG A 61 -25.51 -1.81 6.67
CA ARG A 61 -24.17 -2.40 6.70
C ARG A 61 -24.17 -3.73 7.46
N PHE A 62 -23.65 -4.75 6.81
CA PHE A 62 -23.53 -6.11 7.34
C PHE A 62 -22.08 -6.57 7.33
N ASN A 63 -21.75 -7.45 8.25
CA ASN A 63 -20.50 -8.19 8.32
C ASN A 63 -20.79 -9.65 8.72
N ALA A 64 -19.76 -10.48 8.88
CA ALA A 64 -19.94 -11.88 9.22
C ALA A 64 -20.67 -12.13 10.56
N GLU A 65 -20.66 -11.15 11.49
CA GLU A 65 -21.26 -11.29 12.82
C GLU A 65 -22.77 -10.98 12.83
N ASN A 66 -23.22 -10.04 11.98
CA ASN A 66 -24.61 -9.57 12.00
C ASN A 66 -25.41 -9.91 10.73
N LEU A 67 -24.79 -10.56 9.75
CA LEU A 67 -25.47 -10.97 8.52
C LEU A 67 -26.39 -12.15 8.77
N THR A 68 -27.68 -11.94 8.55
CA THR A 68 -28.67 -13.02 8.37
C THR A 68 -29.37 -12.84 7.02
N MET A 69 -29.81 -13.93 6.41
CA MET A 69 -30.49 -13.83 5.10
C MET A 69 -31.80 -13.04 5.18
N ASP A 70 -32.49 -13.08 6.33
CA ASP A 70 -33.73 -12.30 6.56
C ASP A 70 -33.40 -10.80 6.66
N ALA A 71 -32.37 -10.43 7.41
CA ALA A 71 -31.97 -9.03 7.54
C ALA A 71 -31.46 -8.46 6.21
N LEU A 72 -30.70 -9.25 5.44
CA LEU A 72 -30.22 -8.86 4.13
C LEU A 72 -31.38 -8.66 3.15
N GLN A 73 -32.33 -9.60 3.11
CA GLN A 73 -33.52 -9.51 2.28
C GLN A 73 -34.32 -8.25 2.62
N ASN A 74 -34.61 -8.02 3.90
CA ASN A 74 -35.35 -6.82 4.35
C ASN A 74 -34.63 -5.53 3.93
N ALA A 75 -33.30 -5.49 3.99
CA ALA A 75 -32.51 -4.31 3.59
C ALA A 75 -32.51 -4.09 2.07
N ILE A 76 -32.48 -5.17 1.25
CA ILE A 76 -32.51 -5.07 -0.21
C ILE A 76 -33.92 -4.65 -0.70
N GLU A 77 -34.97 -5.17 -0.08
CA GLU A 77 -36.37 -4.91 -0.46
C GLU A 77 -36.93 -3.60 0.16
N ALA A 78 -36.21 -3.00 1.13
CA ALA A 78 -36.64 -1.77 1.78
C ALA A 78 -36.71 -0.61 0.77
N MET A 79 -37.89 0.04 0.70
CA MET A 79 -38.04 1.25 -0.11
C MET A 79 -37.25 2.42 0.48
N PRO A 80 -36.59 3.24 -0.37
CA PRO A 80 -35.85 4.38 0.09
C PRO A 80 -36.76 5.41 0.79
N MET A 81 -36.27 5.96 1.92
CA MET A 81 -36.97 6.98 2.69
C MET A 81 -36.34 8.37 2.40
N LEU A 82 -37.12 9.27 1.83
CA LEU A 82 -36.69 10.63 1.48
C LEU A 82 -35.39 10.68 0.62
N ALA A 83 -35.15 9.63 -0.15
CA ALA A 83 -34.02 9.49 -1.05
C ALA A 83 -34.45 8.72 -2.32
N GLU A 84 -33.61 8.71 -3.35
CA GLU A 84 -33.90 7.99 -4.61
C GLU A 84 -33.47 6.53 -4.55
N ALA A 85 -32.54 6.19 -3.64
CA ALA A 85 -31.95 4.87 -3.57
C ALA A 85 -31.61 4.42 -2.15
N THR A 86 -31.43 3.09 -2.00
CA THR A 86 -30.85 2.46 -0.82
C THR A 86 -29.48 1.86 -1.16
N MET A 87 -28.60 1.78 -0.17
CA MET A 87 -27.28 1.15 -0.27
C MET A 87 -27.14 0.06 0.78
N VAL A 88 -26.85 -1.15 0.32
CA VAL A 88 -26.55 -2.30 1.18
C VAL A 88 -25.08 -2.64 1.03
N GLN A 89 -24.32 -2.56 2.11
CA GLN A 89 -22.90 -2.92 2.17
C GLN A 89 -22.71 -4.20 2.97
N VAL A 90 -21.96 -5.15 2.41
CA VAL A 90 -21.62 -6.43 3.04
C VAL A 90 -20.11 -6.55 3.09
N ASP A 91 -19.54 -6.47 4.31
CA ASP A 91 -18.10 -6.47 4.53
C ASP A 91 -17.57 -7.87 4.89
N ASP A 92 -16.51 -8.28 4.21
CA ASP A 92 -15.72 -9.48 4.50
C ASP A 92 -16.53 -10.78 4.60
N VAL A 93 -17.62 -10.87 3.85
CA VAL A 93 -18.41 -12.10 3.69
C VAL A 93 -18.13 -12.71 2.32
N ASP A 94 -17.57 -13.92 2.31
CA ASP A 94 -17.37 -14.69 1.07
C ASP A 94 -18.68 -15.40 0.67
N PRO A 95 -19.36 -14.93 -0.38
CA PRO A 95 -20.67 -15.50 -0.78
C PRO A 95 -20.58 -16.97 -1.19
N TYR A 96 -19.40 -17.42 -1.62
CA TYR A 96 -19.18 -18.82 -2.03
C TYR A 96 -19.00 -19.77 -0.83
N LYS A 97 -18.66 -19.25 0.36
CA LYS A 97 -18.45 -20.03 1.59
C LYS A 97 -19.66 -20.10 2.50
N LEU A 98 -20.73 -19.41 2.16
CA LEU A 98 -21.98 -19.50 2.91
C LEU A 98 -22.54 -20.95 2.91
N PRO A 99 -23.29 -21.36 3.97
CA PRO A 99 -24.06 -22.61 3.96
C PRO A 99 -24.95 -22.71 2.72
N GLN A 100 -25.21 -23.92 2.25
CA GLN A 100 -25.98 -24.10 1.01
C GLN A 100 -27.35 -23.41 1.00
N PRO A 101 -28.17 -23.46 2.07
CA PRO A 101 -29.47 -22.77 2.09
C PRO A 101 -29.32 -21.25 1.96
N ASP A 102 -28.36 -20.66 2.67
CA ASP A 102 -28.12 -19.22 2.65
C ASP A 102 -27.58 -18.76 1.29
N ARG A 103 -26.72 -19.57 0.68
CA ARG A 103 -26.18 -19.32 -0.65
C ARG A 103 -27.25 -19.36 -1.75
N GLU A 104 -28.20 -20.30 -1.65
CA GLU A 104 -29.32 -20.36 -2.57
C GLU A 104 -30.26 -19.16 -2.42
N ARG A 105 -30.56 -18.75 -1.19
CA ARG A 105 -31.32 -17.52 -0.90
C ARG A 105 -30.58 -16.28 -1.40
N LEU A 106 -29.29 -16.16 -1.11
CA LEU A 106 -28.47 -15.06 -1.60
C LEU A 106 -28.48 -14.99 -3.14
N THR A 107 -28.36 -16.15 -3.80
CA THR A 107 -28.41 -16.20 -5.27
C THR A 107 -29.75 -15.68 -5.81
N ALA A 108 -30.87 -16.04 -5.18
CA ALA A 108 -32.18 -15.53 -5.55
C ALA A 108 -32.32 -14.03 -5.34
N LEU A 109 -31.90 -13.52 -4.18
CA LEU A 109 -31.93 -12.09 -3.86
C LEU A 109 -31.08 -11.26 -4.84
N LEU A 110 -29.86 -11.70 -5.13
CA LEU A 110 -28.97 -10.97 -6.05
C LEU A 110 -29.39 -11.09 -7.52
N SER A 111 -30.24 -12.06 -7.89
CA SER A 111 -30.76 -12.15 -9.26
C SER A 111 -31.88 -11.16 -9.57
N ASP A 112 -32.53 -10.60 -8.55
CA ASP A 112 -33.66 -9.67 -8.69
C ASP A 112 -33.55 -8.51 -7.68
N ILE A 113 -32.46 -7.76 -7.79
CA ILE A 113 -32.23 -6.56 -6.97
C ILE A 113 -33.15 -5.44 -7.46
N PRO A 114 -33.97 -4.83 -6.58
CA PRO A 114 -34.83 -3.71 -6.97
C PRO A 114 -34.02 -2.55 -7.58
N PRO A 115 -34.55 -1.82 -8.57
CA PRO A 115 -33.82 -0.77 -9.29
C PRO A 115 -33.39 0.41 -8.41
N TYR A 116 -33.95 0.56 -7.23
CA TYR A 116 -33.60 1.56 -6.23
C TYR A 116 -32.55 1.06 -5.21
N CYS A 117 -32.18 -0.22 -5.23
CA CYS A 117 -31.20 -0.78 -4.29
C CYS A 117 -29.88 -1.07 -4.98
N HIS A 118 -28.78 -0.71 -4.30
CA HIS A 118 -27.42 -0.96 -4.75
C HIS A 118 -26.66 -1.75 -3.69
N VAL A 119 -26.20 -2.95 -4.05
CA VAL A 119 -25.51 -3.86 -3.14
C VAL A 119 -24.01 -3.82 -3.40
N PHE A 120 -23.23 -3.65 -2.34
CA PHE A 120 -21.77 -3.62 -2.38
C PHE A 120 -21.18 -4.71 -1.48
N PHE A 121 -20.55 -5.71 -2.06
CA PHE A 121 -19.66 -6.60 -1.31
C PHE A 121 -18.26 -6.01 -1.26
N VAL A 122 -17.73 -5.86 -0.06
CA VAL A 122 -16.42 -5.25 0.18
C VAL A 122 -15.50 -6.27 0.84
N PHE A 123 -14.40 -6.60 0.19
CA PHE A 123 -13.42 -7.59 0.64
C PHE A 123 -12.16 -6.86 1.08
N ASP A 124 -11.94 -6.77 2.40
CA ASP A 124 -10.75 -6.14 3.00
C ASP A 124 -9.78 -7.19 3.55
N THR A 125 -10.23 -7.98 4.52
CA THR A 125 -9.45 -9.04 5.16
C THR A 125 -9.66 -10.39 4.48
N VAL A 126 -10.83 -10.61 3.88
CA VAL A 126 -11.18 -11.81 3.13
C VAL A 126 -10.82 -11.64 1.66
N ALA A 127 -10.04 -12.59 1.11
CA ALA A 127 -9.72 -12.57 -0.31
C ALA A 127 -10.93 -12.95 -1.16
N TYR A 128 -11.30 -12.11 -2.11
CA TYR A 128 -12.31 -12.46 -3.12
C TYR A 128 -11.76 -13.53 -4.06
N GLN A 129 -12.37 -14.73 -4.03
CA GLN A 129 -11.99 -15.88 -4.86
C GLN A 129 -13.22 -16.50 -5.51
N PRO A 130 -13.56 -16.12 -6.77
CA PRO A 130 -14.69 -16.68 -7.48
C PRO A 130 -14.62 -18.20 -7.62
N ASP A 131 -15.70 -18.90 -7.24
CA ASP A 131 -15.83 -20.35 -7.42
C ASP A 131 -16.78 -20.71 -8.58
N ARG A 132 -16.20 -20.94 -9.75
CA ARG A 132 -16.93 -21.29 -10.98
C ARG A 132 -17.69 -22.62 -10.91
N ARG A 133 -17.42 -23.45 -9.91
CA ARG A 133 -18.17 -24.69 -9.70
C ARG A 133 -19.59 -24.39 -9.22
N GLN A 134 -19.79 -23.28 -8.55
CA GLN A 134 -21.08 -22.78 -8.08
C GLN A 134 -21.78 -21.96 -9.17
N LYS A 135 -22.13 -22.62 -10.29
CA LYS A 135 -22.55 -21.99 -11.54
C LYS A 135 -23.67 -20.96 -11.39
N LYS A 136 -24.66 -21.20 -10.52
CA LYS A 136 -25.80 -20.29 -10.34
C LYS A 136 -25.37 -18.98 -9.72
N LEU A 137 -24.74 -19.04 -8.54
CA LEU A 137 -24.25 -17.84 -7.85
C LEU A 137 -23.21 -17.09 -8.69
N HIS A 138 -22.25 -17.82 -9.27
CA HIS A 138 -21.22 -17.23 -10.12
C HIS A 138 -21.82 -16.50 -11.33
N GLY A 139 -22.82 -17.10 -11.99
CA GLY A 139 -23.52 -16.47 -13.11
C GLY A 139 -24.26 -15.18 -12.73
N VAL A 140 -24.87 -15.13 -11.53
CA VAL A 140 -25.49 -13.90 -11.04
C VAL A 140 -24.45 -12.82 -10.73
N LEU A 141 -23.36 -13.18 -10.04
CA LEU A 141 -22.29 -12.24 -9.71
C LEU A 141 -21.55 -11.70 -10.93
N GLU A 142 -21.38 -12.51 -11.99
CA GLU A 142 -20.80 -12.04 -13.27
C GLU A 142 -21.82 -11.26 -14.13
N GLY A 143 -23.07 -11.65 -14.13
CA GLY A 143 -24.09 -11.04 -15.01
C GLY A 143 -24.60 -9.70 -14.51
N GLN A 144 -24.81 -9.55 -13.22
CA GLN A 144 -25.33 -8.31 -12.61
C GLN A 144 -24.26 -7.50 -11.88
N GLY A 145 -23.15 -8.15 -11.50
CA GLY A 145 -22.11 -7.55 -10.69
C GLY A 145 -21.00 -6.87 -11.49
N CYS A 146 -20.52 -5.74 -10.98
CA CYS A 146 -19.30 -5.12 -11.42
C CYS A 146 -18.18 -5.44 -10.39
N ALA A 147 -17.29 -6.38 -10.74
CA ALA A 147 -16.15 -6.75 -9.90
C ALA A 147 -15.00 -5.78 -10.11
N VAL A 148 -14.76 -4.90 -9.13
CA VAL A 148 -13.76 -3.83 -9.20
C VAL A 148 -12.56 -4.19 -8.35
N SER A 149 -11.40 -4.41 -9.00
CA SER A 149 -10.12 -4.61 -8.33
C SER A 149 -9.42 -3.28 -8.08
N PHE A 150 -9.08 -3.03 -6.82
CA PHE A 150 -8.28 -1.88 -6.40
C PHE A 150 -6.82 -2.32 -6.23
N GLU A 151 -6.10 -2.31 -7.34
CA GLU A 151 -4.68 -2.69 -7.37
C GLU A 151 -3.79 -1.59 -6.80
N LYS A 152 -2.61 -2.00 -6.27
CA LYS A 152 -1.59 -1.04 -5.85
C LYS A 152 -1.22 -0.14 -7.02
N GLN A 153 -1.18 1.15 -6.75
CA GLN A 153 -0.84 2.14 -7.76
C GLN A 153 0.65 2.11 -8.10
N SER A 154 0.98 2.29 -9.36
CA SER A 154 2.36 2.46 -9.80
C SER A 154 2.97 3.76 -9.23
N GLU A 155 4.30 3.83 -9.14
CA GLU A 155 5.01 5.05 -8.70
C GLU A 155 4.59 6.30 -9.50
N ARG A 156 4.32 6.14 -10.80
CA ARG A 156 3.86 7.22 -11.68
C ARG A 156 2.45 7.69 -11.31
N GLU A 157 1.54 6.77 -11.03
CA GLU A 157 0.17 7.08 -10.61
C GLU A 157 0.15 7.73 -9.24
N LEU A 158 0.95 7.19 -8.29
CA LEU A 158 1.12 7.80 -6.97
C LEU A 158 1.69 9.23 -7.08
N ALA A 159 2.71 9.46 -7.90
CA ALA A 159 3.27 10.80 -8.08
C ALA A 159 2.25 11.79 -8.65
N ALA A 160 1.46 11.37 -9.64
CA ALA A 160 0.39 12.20 -10.19
C ALA A 160 -0.72 12.49 -9.14
N TRP A 161 -1.05 11.48 -8.33
CA TRP A 161 -2.02 11.61 -7.25
C TRP A 161 -1.52 12.56 -6.14
N ILE A 162 -0.25 12.44 -5.71
CA ILE A 162 0.40 13.33 -4.73
C ILE A 162 0.37 14.78 -5.24
N THR A 163 0.79 15.01 -6.49
CA THR A 163 0.77 16.35 -7.09
C THR A 163 -0.62 16.97 -7.06
N LYS A 164 -1.66 16.19 -7.41
CA LYS A 164 -3.04 16.64 -7.38
C LYS A 164 -3.52 16.97 -5.95
N HIS A 165 -3.11 16.18 -4.95
CA HIS A 165 -3.50 16.42 -3.56
C HIS A 165 -2.84 17.68 -3.00
N PHE A 166 -1.55 17.91 -3.24
CA PHE A 166 -0.88 19.16 -2.87
C PHE A 166 -1.51 20.38 -3.57
N ALA A 167 -1.90 20.25 -4.84
CA ALA A 167 -2.60 21.31 -5.55
C ALA A 167 -3.95 21.67 -4.90
N GLY A 168 -4.64 20.70 -4.29
CA GLY A 168 -5.85 20.95 -3.48
C GLY A 168 -5.61 21.83 -2.24
N PHE A 169 -4.38 21.87 -1.73
CA PHE A 169 -3.94 22.76 -0.65
C PHE A 169 -3.25 24.05 -1.16
N GLY A 170 -3.31 24.34 -2.47
CA GLY A 170 -2.61 25.47 -3.08
C GLY A 170 -1.09 25.30 -3.12
N LYS A 171 -0.58 24.07 -2.99
CA LYS A 171 0.86 23.77 -2.97
C LYS A 171 1.30 23.10 -4.27
N ARG A 172 2.58 23.28 -4.60
CA ARG A 172 3.26 22.65 -5.74
C ARG A 172 4.40 21.77 -5.24
N ILE A 173 4.57 20.60 -5.84
CA ILE A 173 5.65 19.67 -5.52
C ILE A 173 6.27 19.11 -6.80
N SER A 174 7.59 18.94 -6.83
CA SER A 174 8.28 18.31 -7.96
C SER A 174 8.08 16.80 -7.98
N VAL A 175 8.19 16.19 -9.16
CA VAL A 175 8.06 14.72 -9.32
C VAL A 175 9.10 13.96 -8.52
N ASP A 176 10.31 14.48 -8.39
CA ASP A 176 11.37 13.84 -7.61
C ASP A 176 11.08 13.90 -6.10
N LEU A 177 10.46 14.97 -5.62
CA LEU A 177 9.99 15.06 -4.23
C LEU A 177 8.75 14.17 -3.99
N CYS A 178 7.87 13.97 -4.98
CA CYS A 178 6.82 12.96 -4.88
C CYS A 178 7.41 11.56 -4.67
N ARG A 179 8.44 11.19 -5.45
CA ARG A 179 9.14 9.91 -5.31
C ARG A 179 9.87 9.78 -3.98
N TYR A 180 10.45 10.88 -3.51
CA TYR A 180 11.05 10.94 -2.19
C TYR A 180 10.01 10.71 -1.09
N LEU A 181 8.84 11.35 -1.16
CA LEU A 181 7.75 11.15 -0.23
C LEU A 181 7.24 9.70 -0.25
N ILE A 182 7.12 9.09 -1.43
CA ILE A 182 6.77 7.66 -1.58
C ILE A 182 7.77 6.77 -0.83
N LEU A 183 9.08 7.02 -0.96
CA LEU A 183 10.10 6.29 -0.20
C LEU A 183 9.93 6.49 1.31
N ARG A 184 9.69 7.73 1.75
CA ARG A 184 9.56 8.07 3.18
C ARG A 184 8.36 7.38 3.84
N THR A 185 7.26 7.22 3.12
CA THR A 185 5.98 6.68 3.64
C THR A 185 5.76 5.19 3.37
N GLY A 186 6.64 4.53 2.62
CA GLY A 186 6.44 3.15 2.14
C GLY A 186 5.41 3.03 1.02
N GLY A 187 4.90 4.14 0.48
CA GLY A 187 4.07 4.19 -0.72
C GLY A 187 2.62 3.74 -0.56
N THR A 188 2.09 3.57 0.65
CA THR A 188 0.65 3.35 0.84
C THR A 188 -0.11 4.67 0.70
N MET A 189 -1.24 4.67 -0.01
CA MET A 189 -2.01 5.89 -0.24
C MET A 189 -2.55 6.50 1.05
N THR A 190 -2.88 5.68 2.04
CA THR A 190 -3.31 6.14 3.38
C THR A 190 -2.21 6.93 4.09
N ALA A 191 -0.99 6.37 4.14
CA ALA A 191 0.15 7.07 4.74
C ALA A 191 0.52 8.34 3.96
N LEU A 192 0.53 8.25 2.62
CA LEU A 192 0.79 9.40 1.75
C LEU A 192 -0.20 10.53 2.00
N ARG A 193 -1.49 10.23 2.14
CA ARG A 193 -2.51 11.24 2.44
C ARG A 193 -2.22 11.98 3.75
N SER A 194 -1.95 11.24 4.82
CA SER A 194 -1.62 11.82 6.13
C SER A 194 -0.38 12.70 6.06
N GLU A 195 0.67 12.23 5.37
CA GLU A 195 1.90 13.01 5.20
C GLU A 195 1.69 14.27 4.35
N ILE A 196 0.91 14.20 3.27
CA ILE A 196 0.57 15.36 2.44
C ILE A 196 -0.16 16.42 3.26
N GLU A 197 -1.14 16.02 4.07
CA GLU A 197 -1.89 16.94 4.95
C GLU A 197 -0.96 17.63 5.96
N LYS A 198 -0.05 16.89 6.61
CA LYS A 198 0.93 17.43 7.55
C LYS A 198 1.92 18.40 6.87
N VAL A 199 2.51 17.97 5.76
CA VAL A 199 3.50 18.78 5.01
C VAL A 199 2.85 20.05 4.45
N ALA A 200 1.64 19.94 3.88
CA ALA A 200 0.92 21.09 3.34
C ALA A 200 0.55 22.12 4.41
N ALA A 201 0.19 21.66 5.61
CA ALA A 201 -0.12 22.54 6.74
C ALA A 201 1.14 23.21 7.32
N TYR A 202 2.29 22.52 7.32
CA TYR A 202 3.54 23.01 7.85
C TYR A 202 4.25 24.01 6.90
N ALA A 203 4.20 23.75 5.59
CA ALA A 203 4.93 24.53 4.59
C ALA A 203 4.41 25.97 4.49
N PRO A 204 5.27 26.99 4.73
CA PRO A 204 4.81 28.39 4.68
C PRO A 204 4.60 28.90 3.25
N GLY A 205 5.32 28.36 2.28
CA GLY A 205 5.28 28.77 0.86
C GLY A 205 4.37 27.87 -0.01
N GLU A 206 4.25 28.25 -1.27
CA GLU A 206 3.50 27.44 -2.26
C GLU A 206 4.29 26.21 -2.75
N GLU A 207 5.62 26.29 -2.77
CA GLU A 207 6.50 25.22 -3.24
C GLU A 207 6.96 24.34 -2.07
N ILE A 208 6.68 23.05 -2.18
CA ILE A 208 7.15 22.06 -1.21
C ILE A 208 8.61 21.73 -1.50
N THR A 209 9.44 21.79 -0.44
CA THR A 209 10.84 21.41 -0.49
C THR A 209 11.10 20.12 0.30
N LYS A 210 12.31 19.60 0.15
CA LYS A 210 12.75 18.44 0.94
C LYS A 210 12.78 18.72 2.44
N ALA A 211 13.12 19.97 2.82
CA ALA A 211 13.22 20.35 4.23
C ALA A 211 11.88 20.25 4.97
N GLU A 212 10.78 20.67 4.33
CA GLU A 212 9.45 20.56 4.94
C GLU A 212 8.98 19.10 5.06
N ILE A 213 9.28 18.25 4.07
CA ILE A 213 9.01 16.82 4.17
C ILE A 213 9.79 16.19 5.33
N ASP A 214 11.07 16.53 5.48
CA ASP A 214 11.92 15.98 6.53
C ASP A 214 11.55 16.52 7.93
N ALA A 215 11.01 17.74 8.01
CA ALA A 215 10.66 18.39 9.28
C ALA A 215 9.46 17.77 10.00
N VAL A 216 8.48 17.26 9.24
CA VAL A 216 7.21 16.77 9.81
C VAL A 216 6.91 15.33 9.47
N GLY A 217 7.64 14.73 8.53
CA GLY A 217 7.43 13.37 8.08
C GLY A 217 7.99 12.34 9.07
N GLU A 218 7.22 11.29 9.31
CA GLU A 218 7.68 10.09 10.01
C GLU A 218 8.14 9.03 9.00
N PRO A 219 9.47 8.80 8.86
CA PRO A 219 9.97 7.85 7.90
C PRO A 219 9.66 6.41 8.30
N VAL A 220 9.35 5.57 7.32
CA VAL A 220 9.33 4.11 7.53
C VAL A 220 10.75 3.57 7.68
N LEU A 221 10.90 2.39 8.29
CA LEU A 221 12.20 1.73 8.51
C LEU A 221 13.10 1.72 7.26
N GLU A 222 12.53 1.44 6.10
CA GLU A 222 13.27 1.40 4.84
C GLU A 222 13.90 2.78 4.51
N ALA A 223 13.22 3.87 4.78
CA ALA A 223 13.74 5.23 4.58
C ALA A 223 14.90 5.53 5.52
N TYR A 224 14.82 5.15 6.79
CA TYR A 224 15.94 5.27 7.74
C TYR A 224 17.17 4.48 7.28
N VAL A 225 16.97 3.25 6.78
CA VAL A 225 18.06 2.43 6.24
C VAL A 225 18.69 3.08 5.01
N PHE A 226 17.91 3.75 4.16
CA PHE A 226 18.45 4.55 3.05
C PHE A 226 19.27 5.74 3.55
N ASP A 227 18.78 6.48 4.55
CA ASP A 227 19.50 7.61 5.14
C ASP A 227 20.82 7.16 5.79
N MET A 228 20.81 6.03 6.50
CA MET A 228 22.00 5.41 7.07
C MET A 228 23.01 4.98 6.00
N THR A 229 22.53 4.38 4.90
CA THR A 229 23.38 4.00 3.76
C THR A 229 23.98 5.22 3.06
N ASP A 230 23.20 6.30 2.91
CA ASP A 230 23.69 7.58 2.38
C ASP A 230 24.83 8.14 3.25
N ALA A 231 24.67 8.05 4.57
CA ALA A 231 25.68 8.49 5.52
C ALA A 231 26.96 7.64 5.42
N ILE A 232 26.84 6.31 5.34
CA ILE A 232 27.98 5.38 5.16
C ILE A 232 28.70 5.67 3.85
N ALA A 233 27.97 5.77 2.73
CA ALA A 233 28.54 6.03 1.41
C ALA A 233 29.19 7.43 1.28
N ALA A 234 28.85 8.35 2.18
CA ALA A 234 29.44 9.68 2.29
C ALA A 234 30.54 9.77 3.36
N GLY A 235 30.88 8.67 4.03
CA GLY A 235 31.88 8.65 5.12
C GLY A 235 31.41 9.31 6.43
N ARG A 236 30.11 9.59 6.57
CA ARG A 236 29.52 10.25 7.76
C ARG A 236 28.99 9.22 8.76
N TYR A 237 29.91 8.49 9.40
CA TYR A 237 29.55 7.37 10.27
C TYR A 237 28.83 7.79 11.55
N ASP A 238 29.14 9.00 12.09
CA ASP A 238 28.40 9.56 13.24
C ASP A 238 26.92 9.73 12.93
N THR A 239 26.59 10.19 11.70
CA THR A 239 25.20 10.30 11.25
C THR A 239 24.54 8.93 11.11
N ALA A 240 25.27 7.93 10.60
CA ALA A 240 24.74 6.56 10.48
C ALA A 240 24.46 5.96 11.87
N LEU A 241 25.35 6.18 12.83
CA LEU A 241 25.18 5.72 14.22
C LEU A 241 24.00 6.42 14.90
N ALA A 242 23.87 7.75 14.73
CA ALA A 242 22.74 8.50 15.26
C ALA A 242 21.39 7.99 14.68
N THR A 243 21.36 7.65 13.40
CA THR A 243 20.18 7.05 12.76
C THR A 243 19.83 5.69 13.39
N LEU A 244 20.83 4.85 13.65
CA LEU A 244 20.65 3.57 14.33
C LEU A 244 20.09 3.75 15.75
N GLN A 245 20.63 4.73 16.50
CA GLN A 245 20.14 5.05 17.85
C GLN A 245 18.68 5.52 17.83
N THR A 246 18.30 6.34 16.85
CA THR A 246 16.90 6.75 16.64
C THR A 246 15.99 5.52 16.42
N LEU A 247 16.43 4.56 15.62
CA LEU A 247 15.67 3.33 15.37
C LEU A 247 15.47 2.48 16.64
N PHE A 248 16.48 2.45 17.54
CA PHE A 248 16.32 1.80 18.85
C PHE A 248 15.37 2.56 19.77
N GLN A 249 15.39 3.90 19.76
CA GLN A 249 14.41 4.73 20.50
C GLN A 249 12.98 4.48 20.00
N LEU A 250 12.81 4.23 18.71
CA LEU A 250 11.53 3.83 18.09
C LEU A 250 11.18 2.36 18.32
N GLN A 251 11.89 1.68 19.22
CA GLN A 251 11.66 0.28 19.60
C GLN A 251 11.66 -0.70 18.43
N GLN A 252 12.45 -0.42 17.39
CA GLN A 252 12.59 -1.35 16.28
C GLN A 252 13.38 -2.60 16.72
N GLU A 253 12.85 -3.76 16.37
CA GLU A 253 13.47 -5.04 16.70
C GLU A 253 14.85 -5.20 16.02
N PRO A 254 15.91 -5.53 16.77
CA PRO A 254 17.28 -5.58 16.23
C PRO A 254 17.44 -6.53 15.03
N ILE A 255 16.72 -7.66 15.03
CA ILE A 255 16.78 -8.63 13.94
C ILE A 255 16.14 -8.08 12.65
N VAL A 256 15.10 -7.26 12.80
CA VAL A 256 14.42 -6.58 11.68
C VAL A 256 15.32 -5.47 11.12
N LEU A 257 16.02 -4.72 12.01
CA LEU A 257 17.01 -3.73 11.62
C LEU A 257 18.15 -4.37 10.81
N LEU A 258 18.71 -5.47 11.31
CA LEU A 258 19.78 -6.19 10.62
C LEU A 258 19.31 -6.71 9.25
N ALA A 259 18.10 -7.26 9.18
CA ALA A 259 17.53 -7.75 7.91
C ALA A 259 17.37 -6.61 6.89
N ALA A 260 16.91 -5.44 7.32
CA ALA A 260 16.75 -4.26 6.45
C ALA A 260 18.10 -3.71 5.96
N ILE A 261 19.11 -3.61 6.85
CA ILE A 261 20.48 -3.23 6.50
C ILE A 261 21.09 -4.21 5.50
N GLY A 262 21.00 -5.52 5.80
CA GLY A 262 21.52 -6.58 4.92
C GLY A 262 20.84 -6.59 3.55
N MET A 263 19.53 -6.34 3.50
CA MET A 263 18.79 -6.22 2.23
C MET A 263 19.31 -5.04 1.40
N GLN A 264 19.54 -3.89 2.02
CA GLN A 264 20.05 -2.71 1.32
C GLN A 264 21.48 -2.91 0.81
N LEU A 265 22.36 -3.52 1.61
CA LEU A 265 23.71 -3.88 1.17
C LEU A 265 23.69 -4.89 0.01
N ARG A 266 22.79 -5.87 0.04
CA ARG A 266 22.59 -6.81 -1.08
C ARG A 266 22.11 -6.07 -2.34
N ARG A 267 21.21 -5.11 -2.22
CA ARG A 267 20.75 -4.28 -3.36
C ARG A 267 21.92 -3.49 -3.96
N ILE A 268 22.84 -2.95 -3.12
CA ILE A 268 24.05 -2.26 -3.59
C ILE A 268 24.96 -3.22 -4.34
N TYR A 269 25.20 -4.43 -3.82
CA TYR A 269 26.01 -5.43 -4.49
C TYR A 269 25.38 -5.85 -5.83
N CYS A 270 24.08 -6.09 -5.89
CA CYS A 270 23.36 -6.32 -7.15
C CYS A 270 23.52 -5.17 -8.14
N ALA A 271 23.49 -3.92 -7.66
CA ALA A 271 23.70 -2.75 -8.50
C ALA A 271 25.11 -2.69 -9.08
N GLN A 272 26.14 -3.08 -8.31
CA GLN A 272 27.54 -3.18 -8.79
C GLN A 272 27.68 -4.22 -9.90
N LEU A 273 27.09 -5.41 -9.71
CA LEU A 273 27.10 -6.46 -10.73
C LEU A 273 26.36 -6.04 -12.00
N LEU A 274 25.23 -5.34 -11.86
CA LEU A 274 24.49 -4.80 -12.99
C LEU A 274 25.27 -3.71 -13.73
N GLN A 275 25.98 -2.82 -13.01
CA GLN A 275 26.85 -1.81 -13.62
C GLN A 275 28.01 -2.45 -14.39
N ALA A 276 28.65 -3.46 -13.83
CA ALA A 276 29.68 -4.22 -14.51
C ALA A 276 29.17 -4.90 -15.81
N ALA A 277 27.88 -5.29 -15.82
CA ALA A 277 27.20 -5.84 -17.00
C ALA A 277 26.61 -4.77 -17.94
N GLY A 278 26.89 -3.48 -17.73
CA GLY A 278 26.37 -2.37 -18.55
C GLY A 278 24.89 -2.09 -18.38
N LYS A 279 24.26 -2.58 -17.29
CA LYS A 279 22.84 -2.41 -17.00
C LYS A 279 22.58 -1.24 -16.04
N GLY A 280 21.43 -0.59 -16.19
CA GLY A 280 21.06 0.59 -15.42
C GLY A 280 20.04 0.34 -14.31
N ALA A 281 19.51 1.43 -13.75
CA ALA A 281 18.55 1.42 -12.64
C ALA A 281 17.25 0.63 -12.94
N GLU A 282 16.81 0.61 -14.19
CA GLU A 282 15.62 -0.14 -14.61
C GLU A 282 15.78 -1.64 -14.36
N SER A 283 16.95 -2.21 -14.69
CA SER A 283 17.24 -3.61 -14.40
C SER A 283 17.27 -3.89 -12.90
N LEU A 284 17.76 -2.95 -12.09
CA LEU A 284 17.74 -3.07 -10.63
C LEU A 284 16.31 -3.01 -10.07
N MET A 285 15.46 -2.13 -10.62
CA MET A 285 14.04 -2.06 -10.25
C MET A 285 13.36 -3.42 -10.44
N HIS A 286 13.54 -4.04 -11.60
CA HIS A 286 12.95 -5.36 -11.90
C HIS A 286 13.53 -6.47 -11.01
N LEU A 287 14.85 -6.47 -10.82
CA LEU A 287 15.53 -7.53 -10.05
C LEU A 287 15.15 -7.48 -8.55
N CYS A 288 15.08 -6.28 -7.98
CA CYS A 288 14.91 -6.08 -6.55
C CYS A 288 13.50 -5.65 -6.15
N GLY A 289 12.57 -5.47 -7.10
CA GLY A 289 11.19 -5.05 -6.84
C GLY A 289 11.10 -3.67 -6.18
N MET A 290 11.96 -2.72 -6.54
CA MET A 290 12.05 -1.41 -5.90
C MET A 290 11.60 -0.28 -6.84
N GLY A 291 11.19 0.86 -6.25
CA GLY A 291 10.80 2.04 -7.01
C GLY A 291 11.98 2.71 -7.72
N SER A 292 11.68 3.67 -8.62
CA SER A 292 12.71 4.33 -9.44
C SER A 292 13.66 5.21 -8.64
N TYR A 293 13.16 5.92 -7.63
CA TYR A 293 13.98 6.78 -6.77
C TYR A 293 14.99 5.97 -5.94
N PRO A 294 14.59 4.94 -5.15
CA PRO A 294 15.53 4.11 -4.42
C PRO A 294 16.50 3.36 -5.36
N ALA A 295 16.08 2.93 -6.54
CA ALA A 295 16.96 2.28 -7.51
C ALA A 295 18.06 3.22 -8.00
N LYS A 296 17.72 4.47 -8.37
CA LYS A 296 18.70 5.48 -8.79
C LYS A 296 19.70 5.79 -7.68
N LYS A 297 19.23 5.96 -6.43
CA LYS A 297 20.11 6.14 -5.27
C LYS A 297 21.05 4.97 -5.05
N THR A 298 20.52 3.74 -5.08
CA THR A 298 21.31 2.51 -4.90
C THR A 298 22.38 2.36 -5.98
N MET A 299 22.07 2.71 -7.25
CA MET A 299 23.08 2.79 -8.31
C MET A 299 24.15 3.86 -8.03
N GLY A 300 23.79 4.95 -7.37
CA GLY A 300 24.73 5.98 -6.90
C GLY A 300 25.68 5.45 -5.82
N TYR A 301 25.17 4.67 -4.85
CA TYR A 301 26.00 4.04 -3.81
C TYR A 301 26.94 2.99 -4.41
N ALA A 302 26.47 2.21 -5.36
CA ALA A 302 27.26 1.22 -6.07
C ALA A 302 28.50 1.78 -6.81
N ARG A 303 28.47 3.08 -7.16
CA ARG A 303 29.62 3.79 -7.75
C ARG A 303 30.61 4.31 -6.71
N ARG A 304 30.17 4.52 -5.48
CA ARG A 304 30.99 5.09 -4.40
C ARG A 304 31.65 4.05 -3.53
N LEU A 305 31.00 2.89 -3.40
CA LEU A 305 31.43 1.77 -2.58
C LEU A 305 32.07 0.71 -3.48
N SER A 306 33.16 0.11 -3.05
CA SER A 306 33.82 -0.96 -3.82
C SER A 306 33.05 -2.28 -3.72
N GLU A 307 33.29 -3.19 -4.66
CA GLU A 307 32.74 -4.55 -4.61
C GLU A 307 33.30 -5.33 -3.40
N GLY A 308 34.57 -5.09 -3.03
CA GLY A 308 35.19 -5.65 -1.83
C GLY A 308 34.45 -5.24 -0.57
N PHE A 309 34.13 -3.95 -0.44
CA PHE A 309 33.29 -3.45 0.66
C PHE A 309 31.95 -4.18 0.73
N SER A 310 31.24 -4.29 -0.38
CA SER A 310 29.91 -4.91 -0.38
C SER A 310 29.94 -6.37 0.03
N LYS A 311 30.96 -7.13 -0.38
CA LYS A 311 31.17 -8.54 0.04
C LYS A 311 31.47 -8.64 1.53
N ALA A 312 32.42 -7.82 2.04
CA ALA A 312 32.76 -7.79 3.45
C ALA A 312 31.57 -7.37 4.32
N ALA A 313 30.82 -6.36 3.88
CA ALA A 313 29.61 -5.90 4.56
C ALA A 313 28.54 -6.99 4.68
N LEU A 314 28.28 -7.74 3.63
CA LEU A 314 27.33 -8.86 3.68
C LEU A 314 27.80 -10.01 4.60
N GLN A 315 29.10 -10.30 4.62
CA GLN A 315 29.70 -11.27 5.57
C GLN A 315 29.57 -10.78 7.02
N ALA A 316 29.82 -9.50 7.27
CA ALA A 316 29.63 -8.89 8.59
C ALA A 316 28.19 -8.97 9.06
N CYS A 317 27.20 -8.71 8.17
CA CYS A 317 25.78 -8.90 8.49
C CYS A 317 25.46 -10.35 8.86
N ALA A 318 25.96 -11.33 8.11
CA ALA A 318 25.75 -12.76 8.40
C ALA A 318 26.35 -13.18 9.76
N LEU A 319 27.55 -12.68 10.09
CA LEU A 319 28.17 -12.92 11.40
C LEU A 319 27.39 -12.25 12.52
N THR A 320 26.89 -11.05 12.30
CA THR A 320 26.06 -10.32 13.28
C THR A 320 24.73 -11.05 13.53
N ASP A 321 24.09 -11.58 12.48
CA ASP A 321 22.88 -12.41 12.62
C ASP A 321 23.14 -13.65 13.50
N TYR A 322 24.24 -14.32 13.24
CA TYR A 322 24.65 -15.46 14.07
C TYR A 322 24.86 -15.04 15.54
N ARG A 323 25.58 -13.92 15.79
CA ARG A 323 25.83 -13.42 17.12
C ARG A 323 24.54 -12.96 17.85
N LEU A 324 23.61 -12.32 17.17
CA LEU A 324 22.31 -11.95 17.73
C LEU A 324 21.52 -13.16 18.26
N LYS A 325 21.75 -14.34 17.67
CA LYS A 325 21.05 -15.58 18.05
C LYS A 325 21.81 -16.43 19.09
N THR A 326 23.11 -16.24 19.24
CA THR A 326 23.97 -17.16 20.01
C THR A 326 24.82 -16.50 21.09
N SER A 327 25.02 -15.17 21.06
CA SER A 327 25.83 -14.47 22.07
C SER A 327 24.96 -13.90 23.18
N TYR A 328 25.62 -13.58 24.30
CA TYR A 328 25.05 -12.86 25.44
C TYR A 328 25.22 -11.34 25.34
N ASP A 329 25.82 -10.83 24.23
CA ASP A 329 25.96 -9.40 24.00
C ASP A 329 24.60 -8.73 23.78
N THR A 330 24.50 -7.47 24.18
CA THR A 330 23.27 -6.72 23.90
C THR A 330 23.08 -6.55 22.40
N PRO A 331 21.88 -6.78 21.87
CA PRO A 331 21.60 -6.63 20.42
C PRO A 331 22.00 -5.25 19.88
N GLN A 332 21.79 -4.19 20.67
CA GLN A 332 22.18 -2.83 20.29
C GLN A 332 23.69 -2.75 20.04
N ARG A 333 24.50 -3.27 20.97
CA ARG A 333 25.97 -3.27 20.84
C ARG A 333 26.44 -4.02 19.60
N LEU A 334 25.81 -5.13 19.27
CA LEU A 334 26.16 -5.93 18.08
C LEU A 334 25.91 -5.15 16.78
N LEU A 335 24.82 -4.37 16.69
CA LEU A 335 24.54 -3.54 15.53
C LEU A 335 25.44 -2.29 15.46
N GLU A 336 25.79 -1.69 16.60
CA GLU A 336 26.80 -0.62 16.68
C GLU A 336 28.17 -1.11 16.19
N LEU A 337 28.60 -2.30 16.63
CA LEU A 337 29.85 -2.93 16.16
C LEU A 337 29.80 -3.23 14.66
N LEU A 338 28.66 -3.67 14.13
CA LEU A 338 28.49 -3.85 12.69
C LEU A 338 28.75 -2.55 11.95
N LEU A 339 28.15 -1.41 12.37
CA LEU A 339 28.37 -0.12 11.72
C LEU A 339 29.83 0.33 11.81
N LEU A 340 30.51 0.12 12.94
CA LEU A 340 31.94 0.41 13.08
C LEU A 340 32.80 -0.45 12.14
N GLN A 341 32.46 -1.74 11.98
CA GLN A 341 33.14 -2.61 11.03
C GLN A 341 32.91 -2.12 9.59
N LEU A 342 31.68 -1.77 9.20
CA LEU A 342 31.40 -1.18 7.90
C LEU A 342 32.20 0.10 7.65
N ALA A 343 32.39 0.91 8.69
CA ALA A 343 33.20 2.12 8.63
C ALA A 343 34.67 1.81 8.36
N GLN A 344 35.23 0.76 8.95
CA GLN A 344 36.59 0.33 8.72
C GLN A 344 36.79 -0.22 7.30
N GLU A 345 35.91 -1.08 6.85
CA GLU A 345 35.95 -1.67 5.51
C GLU A 345 35.86 -0.60 4.40
N ALA A 346 35.05 0.44 4.60
CA ALA A 346 34.93 1.52 3.62
C ALA A 346 36.17 2.44 3.55
N LYS A 347 37.03 2.46 4.58
CA LYS A 347 38.32 3.19 4.53
C LYS A 347 39.43 2.41 3.82
N HIS A 348 39.27 1.10 3.74
CA HIS A 348 40.26 0.20 3.12
C HIS A 348 39.89 -0.19 1.67
N ALA A 349 38.74 0.26 1.18
CA ALA A 349 38.19 0.00 -0.13
C ALA A 349 38.41 1.17 -1.09
#